data_2ff37e22a0df06fe800dced2c031f80e
#
_entry.id   2ff37e22a0df06fe800dced2c031f80e
#
_cell.length_a   1.000
_cell.length_b   1.000
_cell.length_c   1.000
_cell.angle_alpha   90.00
_cell.angle_beta   90.00
_cell.angle_gamma   90.00
#
_symmetry.space_group_name_H-M   'P 1'
#
loop_
_entity.id
_entity.type
_entity.pdbx_description
1 polymer ?
#
loop_
_entity_poly.entity_id
_entity_poly.type
_entity_poly.pdbx_seq_one_letter_code
_entity_poly.pdbx_strand_id
1 'polypeptide(L)'
;MKPPLLSILTPACWNRVEQGRALHEKLIHQPGFSHIEHLVLYDNRARSIGMKRQALLESARGDFIAFVDDDDDVSEDYVTRLIEAITQHPEADVITFDQSAIYNGKPFTVHFQHGAKDDKLMLEGPDNQCLTRGPWHVCAWRRTKIRHCQFLDTNYGEDAAWVAQARQHVTRAHHIDAILHTYRHDARTTLAPEPTQRL
;
A
#
# COMPACT_ATOMS: atom_id res chain seq x y z
N MET A 1 -18.53 7.56 18.44
CA MET A 1 -18.56 7.12 17.03
C MET A 1 -17.93 5.72 16.96
N LYS A 2 -18.47 4.83 16.14
CA LYS A 2 -17.85 3.51 15.91
C LYS A 2 -16.51 3.72 15.18
N PRO A 3 -15.42 3.00 15.52
CA PRO A 3 -14.17 3.11 14.79
C PRO A 3 -14.34 2.72 13.32
N PRO A 4 -13.54 3.27 12.40
CA PRO A 4 -13.58 2.87 11.01
C PRO A 4 -13.17 1.41 10.83
N LEU A 5 -13.64 0.75 9.78
CA LEU A 5 -13.20 -0.60 9.44
C LEU A 5 -11.82 -0.59 8.79
N LEU A 6 -11.52 0.46 8.00
CA LEU A 6 -10.27 0.57 7.26
C LEU A 6 -9.71 1.99 7.37
N SER A 7 -8.41 2.11 7.63
CA SER A 7 -7.64 3.35 7.46
C SER A 7 -6.83 3.25 6.17
N ILE A 8 -7.08 4.15 5.23
CA ILE A 8 -6.23 4.33 4.05
C ILE A 8 -5.21 5.40 4.38
N LEU A 9 -3.92 5.10 4.21
CA LEU A 9 -2.80 5.90 4.67
C LEU A 9 -1.98 6.38 3.46
N THR A 10 -1.92 7.69 3.24
CA THR A 10 -1.22 8.30 2.10
C THR A 10 -0.07 9.20 2.55
N PRO A 11 1.18 8.72 2.46
CA PRO A 11 2.35 9.60 2.60
C PRO A 11 2.46 10.47 1.34
N ALA A 12 2.33 11.78 1.48
CA ALA A 12 2.23 12.71 0.36
C ALA A 12 3.33 13.78 0.35
N CYS A 13 3.57 14.38 -0.82
CA CYS A 13 4.48 15.50 -1.00
C CYS A 13 3.76 16.71 -1.60
N TRP A 14 4.17 17.93 -1.20
CA TRP A 14 3.56 19.15 -1.70
C TRP A 14 3.61 19.31 -3.22
N ASN A 15 4.65 18.83 -3.89
CA ASN A 15 4.78 18.88 -5.33
C ASN A 15 3.83 17.91 -6.08
N ARG A 16 3.11 17.05 -5.34
CA ARG A 16 2.10 16.09 -5.83
C ARG A 16 0.72 16.31 -5.18
N VAL A 17 0.46 17.51 -4.68
CA VAL A 17 -0.80 17.81 -3.97
C VAL A 17 -2.04 17.53 -4.83
N GLU A 18 -1.97 17.79 -6.14
CA GLU A 18 -3.10 17.54 -7.05
C GLU A 18 -3.36 16.04 -7.25
N GLN A 19 -2.31 15.22 -7.31
CA GLN A 19 -2.47 13.75 -7.39
C GLN A 19 -3.09 13.21 -6.10
N GLY A 20 -2.57 13.59 -4.93
CA GLY A 20 -3.15 13.18 -3.65
C GLY A 20 -4.59 13.68 -3.47
N ARG A 21 -4.93 14.87 -4.01
CA ARG A 21 -6.31 15.36 -4.02
C ARG A 21 -7.20 14.52 -4.93
N ALA A 22 -6.75 14.18 -6.13
CA ALA A 22 -7.48 13.33 -7.06
C ALA A 22 -7.73 11.94 -6.47
N LEU A 23 -6.74 11.36 -5.79
CA LEU A 23 -6.90 10.10 -5.05
C LEU A 23 -7.97 10.23 -3.97
N HIS A 24 -7.92 11.31 -3.17
CA HIS A 24 -8.94 11.55 -2.12
C HIS A 24 -10.34 11.66 -2.71
N GLU A 25 -10.52 12.47 -3.77
CA GLU A 25 -11.80 12.63 -4.46
C GLU A 25 -12.32 11.29 -4.99
N LYS A 26 -11.46 10.47 -5.56
CA LYS A 26 -11.81 9.14 -6.04
C LYS A 26 -12.30 8.22 -4.90
N LEU A 27 -11.66 8.28 -3.74
CA LEU A 27 -12.04 7.47 -2.58
C LEU A 27 -13.38 7.90 -1.97
N ILE A 28 -13.62 9.21 -1.79
CA ILE A 28 -14.84 9.70 -1.12
C ILE A 28 -16.11 9.43 -1.91
N HIS A 29 -16.01 9.25 -3.23
CA HIS A 29 -17.17 8.96 -4.06
C HIS A 29 -17.51 7.46 -4.15
N GLN A 30 -16.66 6.58 -3.57
CA GLN A 30 -16.94 5.14 -3.58
C GLN A 30 -17.93 4.74 -2.48
N PRO A 31 -18.87 3.81 -2.77
CA PRO A 31 -19.71 3.22 -1.75
C PRO A 31 -18.87 2.62 -0.62
N GLY A 32 -19.31 2.82 0.62
CA GLY A 32 -18.58 2.33 1.80
C GLY A 32 -17.59 3.33 2.40
N PHE A 33 -17.38 4.51 1.81
CA PHE A 33 -16.46 5.53 2.34
C PHE A 33 -16.80 5.93 3.80
N SER A 34 -18.08 5.89 4.20
CA SER A 34 -18.49 6.17 5.59
C SER A 34 -17.92 5.17 6.63
N HIS A 35 -17.38 4.04 6.19
CA HIS A 35 -16.76 3.01 7.03
C HIS A 35 -15.25 3.10 7.08
N ILE A 36 -14.64 4.07 6.41
CA ILE A 36 -13.20 4.25 6.37
C ILE A 36 -12.78 5.61 6.93
N GLU A 37 -11.49 5.75 7.19
CA GLU A 37 -10.81 7.05 7.28
C GLU A 37 -9.69 7.10 6.24
N HIS A 38 -9.49 8.26 5.62
CA HIS A 38 -8.35 8.52 4.75
C HIS A 38 -7.45 9.55 5.42
N LEU A 39 -6.27 9.11 5.85
CA LEU A 39 -5.25 9.96 6.49
C LEU A 39 -4.16 10.29 5.47
N VAL A 40 -3.97 11.57 5.23
CA VAL A 40 -2.95 12.07 4.30
C VAL A 40 -1.95 12.93 5.06
N LEU A 41 -0.66 12.61 4.95
CA LEU A 41 0.41 13.39 5.57
C LEU A 41 1.22 14.10 4.48
N TYR A 42 0.91 15.38 4.27
CA TYR A 42 1.68 16.25 3.39
C TYR A 42 2.87 16.86 4.11
N ASP A 43 4.03 16.80 3.51
CA ASP A 43 5.16 17.63 3.91
C ASP A 43 6.01 18.03 2.67
N ASN A 44 6.97 18.94 2.87
CA ASN A 44 7.91 19.34 1.84
C ASN A 44 9.23 18.57 1.99
N ARG A 45 9.17 17.24 2.06
CA ARG A 45 10.32 16.33 2.26
C ARG A 45 11.08 16.61 3.58
N ALA A 46 10.37 17.12 4.60
CA ALA A 46 10.93 17.36 5.92
C ALA A 46 11.18 16.06 6.70
N ARG A 47 10.50 14.98 6.33
CA ARG A 47 10.65 13.63 6.88
C ARG A 47 10.97 12.63 5.79
N SER A 48 11.66 11.56 6.15
CA SER A 48 11.74 10.39 5.26
C SER A 48 10.37 9.80 4.99
N ILE A 49 10.22 9.03 3.91
CA ILE A 49 8.96 8.34 3.63
C ILE A 49 8.63 7.32 4.73
N GLY A 50 9.63 6.64 5.28
CA GLY A 50 9.44 5.73 6.40
C GLY A 50 8.87 6.42 7.63
N MET A 51 9.36 7.61 7.99
CA MET A 51 8.83 8.40 9.11
C MET A 51 7.42 8.92 8.85
N LYS A 52 7.06 9.24 7.59
CA LYS A 52 5.68 9.58 7.24
C LYS A 52 4.74 8.39 7.39
N ARG A 53 5.15 7.21 6.88
CA ARG A 53 4.39 5.96 7.03
C ARG A 53 4.21 5.59 8.51
N GLN A 54 5.25 5.74 9.32
CA GLN A 54 5.18 5.48 10.76
C GLN A 54 4.18 6.39 11.46
N ALA A 55 4.23 7.69 11.22
CA ALA A 55 3.30 8.66 11.82
C ALA A 55 1.84 8.40 11.40
N LEU A 56 1.61 8.03 10.14
CA LEU A 56 0.29 7.64 9.65
C LEU A 56 -0.21 6.36 10.32
N LEU A 57 0.63 5.34 10.44
CA LEU A 57 0.31 4.07 11.10
C LEU A 57 -0.08 4.29 12.57
N GLU A 58 0.65 5.12 13.30
CA GLU A 58 0.37 5.48 14.69
C GLU A 58 -0.94 6.26 14.85
N SER A 59 -1.32 7.05 13.85
CA SER A 59 -2.55 7.84 13.82
C SER A 59 -3.79 7.04 13.41
N ALA A 60 -3.60 5.88 12.78
CA ALA A 60 -4.67 5.05 12.23
C ALA A 60 -5.56 4.45 13.34
N ARG A 61 -6.88 4.50 13.13
CA ARG A 61 -7.88 3.97 14.07
C ARG A 61 -8.68 2.80 13.50
N GLY A 62 -8.57 2.53 12.19
CA GLY A 62 -9.26 1.43 11.53
C GLY A 62 -8.87 0.07 12.07
N ASP A 63 -9.77 -0.90 11.95
CA ASP A 63 -9.46 -2.29 12.28
C ASP A 63 -8.41 -2.86 11.32
N PHE A 64 -8.42 -2.39 10.06
CA PHE A 64 -7.41 -2.66 9.05
C PHE A 64 -6.73 -1.36 8.61
N ILE A 65 -5.53 -1.48 8.07
CA ILE A 65 -4.81 -0.38 7.41
C ILE A 65 -4.34 -0.81 6.02
N ALA A 66 -4.33 0.10 5.06
CA ALA A 66 -3.70 -0.06 3.76
C ALA A 66 -2.97 1.23 3.38
N PHE A 67 -1.78 1.11 2.78
CA PHE A 67 -1.09 2.27 2.23
C PHE A 67 -1.42 2.44 0.75
N VAL A 68 -1.63 3.68 0.33
CA VAL A 68 -1.76 4.09 -1.08
C VAL A 68 -0.94 5.36 -1.23
N ASP A 69 0.11 5.34 -2.02
CA ASP A 69 0.98 6.50 -2.23
C ASP A 69 0.27 7.56 -3.08
N ASP A 70 0.66 8.82 -2.94
CA ASP A 70 -0.01 9.97 -3.58
C ASP A 70 0.15 10.01 -5.12
N ASP A 71 1.03 9.19 -5.69
CA ASP A 71 1.24 8.99 -7.13
C ASP A 71 0.72 7.65 -7.67
N ASP A 72 0.15 6.82 -6.81
CA ASP A 72 -0.54 5.59 -7.19
C ASP A 72 -2.03 5.84 -7.49
N ASP A 73 -2.69 4.81 -8.03
CA ASP A 73 -4.12 4.84 -8.32
C ASP A 73 -4.82 3.58 -7.79
N VAL A 74 -6.12 3.66 -7.61
CA VAL A 74 -6.95 2.55 -7.16
C VAL A 74 -8.15 2.35 -8.10
N SER A 75 -8.75 1.15 -8.09
CA SER A 75 -9.96 0.88 -8.86
C SER A 75 -11.16 1.69 -8.36
N GLU A 76 -12.19 1.82 -9.19
CA GLU A 76 -13.44 2.54 -8.83
C GLU A 76 -14.25 1.84 -7.72
N ASP A 77 -13.95 0.59 -7.42
CA ASP A 77 -14.60 -0.23 -6.41
C ASP A 77 -13.65 -0.66 -5.26
N TYR A 78 -12.48 -0.02 -5.15
CA TYR A 78 -11.44 -0.35 -4.16
C TYR A 78 -11.98 -0.36 -2.73
N VAL A 79 -12.65 0.72 -2.32
CA VAL A 79 -13.23 0.84 -0.96
C VAL A 79 -14.32 -0.21 -0.75
N THR A 80 -15.23 -0.34 -1.72
CA THR A 80 -16.36 -1.30 -1.64
C THR A 80 -15.85 -2.72 -1.45
N ARG A 81 -14.92 -3.15 -2.31
CA ARG A 81 -14.35 -4.51 -2.27
C ARG A 81 -13.62 -4.80 -0.96
N LEU A 82 -12.82 -3.85 -0.46
CA LEU A 82 -12.11 -4.03 0.81
C LEU A 82 -13.07 -4.11 1.99
N ILE A 83 -14.08 -3.23 2.06
CA ILE A 83 -15.09 -3.26 3.14
C ILE A 83 -15.90 -4.55 3.11
N GLU A 84 -16.30 -5.03 1.93
CA GLU A 84 -16.98 -6.32 1.77
C GLU A 84 -16.10 -7.47 2.26
N ALA A 85 -14.85 -7.55 1.81
CA ALA A 85 -13.92 -8.60 2.22
C ALA A 85 -13.64 -8.59 3.73
N ILE A 86 -13.41 -7.41 4.33
CA ILE A 86 -13.19 -7.25 5.77
C ILE A 86 -14.43 -7.73 6.55
N THR A 87 -15.62 -7.42 6.05
CA THR A 87 -16.88 -7.77 6.72
C THR A 87 -17.20 -9.25 6.62
N GLN A 88 -16.94 -9.86 5.45
CA GLN A 88 -17.21 -11.27 5.18
C GLN A 88 -16.16 -12.21 5.78
N HIS A 89 -14.92 -11.71 5.98
CA HIS A 89 -13.79 -12.47 6.52
C HIS A 89 -13.23 -11.81 7.80
N PRO A 90 -14.03 -11.71 8.88
CA PRO A 90 -13.62 -11.05 10.11
C PRO A 90 -12.42 -11.74 10.80
N GLU A 91 -12.11 -12.98 10.43
CA GLU A 91 -10.94 -13.74 10.93
C GLU A 91 -9.64 -13.43 10.17
N ALA A 92 -9.70 -12.79 8.99
CA ALA A 92 -8.51 -12.52 8.19
C ALA A 92 -7.55 -11.57 8.90
N ASP A 93 -6.26 -11.85 8.83
CA ASP A 93 -5.18 -11.00 9.33
C ASP A 93 -4.69 -10.03 8.24
N VAL A 94 -4.86 -10.39 6.97
CA VAL A 94 -4.56 -9.56 5.79
C VAL A 94 -5.54 -9.86 4.66
N ILE A 95 -6.00 -8.81 3.98
CA ILE A 95 -6.73 -8.90 2.73
C ILE A 95 -5.76 -8.55 1.61
N THR A 96 -5.59 -9.43 0.65
CA THR A 96 -4.73 -9.26 -0.52
C THR A 96 -5.57 -9.11 -1.78
N PHE A 97 -4.97 -8.63 -2.85
CA PHE A 97 -5.58 -8.40 -4.15
C PHE A 97 -4.49 -8.34 -5.22
N ASP A 98 -4.85 -8.15 -6.49
CA ASP A 98 -3.90 -7.96 -7.57
C ASP A 98 -3.57 -6.49 -7.77
N GLN A 99 -2.34 -6.23 -8.22
CA GLN A 99 -1.82 -4.91 -8.56
C GLN A 99 -1.41 -4.88 -10.03
N SER A 100 -1.89 -3.89 -10.77
CA SER A 100 -1.28 -3.50 -12.04
C SER A 100 -0.08 -2.60 -11.77
N ALA A 101 1.01 -2.77 -12.49
CA ALA A 101 2.21 -1.98 -12.27
C ALA A 101 2.91 -1.64 -13.60
N ILE A 102 3.55 -0.47 -13.63
CA ILE A 102 4.43 -0.04 -14.72
C ILE A 102 5.77 0.35 -14.09
N TYR A 103 6.85 -0.34 -14.44
CA TYR A 103 8.18 -0.04 -13.97
C TYR A 103 9.12 0.20 -15.16
N ASN A 104 9.66 1.41 -15.28
CA ASN A 104 10.49 1.83 -16.41
C ASN A 104 9.81 1.57 -17.78
N GLY A 105 8.50 1.86 -17.87
CA GLY A 105 7.69 1.65 -19.08
C GLY A 105 7.27 0.20 -19.31
N LYS A 106 7.70 -0.76 -18.47
CA LYS A 106 7.35 -2.17 -18.61
C LYS A 106 6.11 -2.49 -17.76
N PRO A 107 4.99 -2.89 -18.39
CA PRO A 107 3.78 -3.30 -17.67
C PRO A 107 3.92 -4.73 -17.12
N PHE A 108 3.38 -4.96 -15.92
CA PHE A 108 3.26 -6.28 -15.30
C PHE A 108 2.12 -6.29 -14.28
N THR A 109 1.72 -7.47 -13.85
CA THR A 109 0.74 -7.66 -12.77
C THR A 109 1.42 -8.33 -11.60
N VAL A 110 1.04 -7.95 -10.39
CA VAL A 110 1.46 -8.59 -9.15
C VAL A 110 0.25 -9.24 -8.49
N HIS A 111 0.34 -10.53 -8.27
CA HIS A 111 -0.62 -11.31 -7.50
C HIS A 111 -0.11 -11.45 -6.07
N PHE A 112 -0.74 -10.75 -5.11
CA PHE A 112 -0.33 -10.83 -3.70
C PHE A 112 -0.96 -12.02 -3.02
N GLN A 113 -0.14 -13.00 -2.63
CA GLN A 113 -0.59 -14.24 -2.00
C GLN A 113 0.16 -14.50 -0.70
N HIS A 114 -0.58 -14.75 0.38
CA HIS A 114 0.03 -15.10 1.67
C HIS A 114 0.81 -16.42 1.58
N GLY A 115 2.01 -16.43 2.15
CA GLY A 115 2.89 -17.59 2.12
C GLY A 115 3.65 -17.79 0.80
N ALA A 116 3.38 -16.97 -0.23
CA ALA A 116 4.11 -17.05 -1.48
C ALA A 116 5.57 -16.57 -1.31
N LYS A 117 6.44 -17.16 -2.13
CA LYS A 117 7.80 -16.66 -2.35
C LYS A 117 7.76 -15.52 -3.37
N ASP A 118 8.49 -14.45 -3.09
CA ASP A 118 8.49 -13.28 -3.97
C ASP A 118 9.21 -13.57 -5.29
N ASP A 119 8.50 -13.44 -6.42
CA ASP A 119 9.08 -13.45 -7.76
C ASP A 119 9.83 -12.14 -8.05
N LYS A 120 10.76 -12.20 -9.00
CA LYS A 120 11.52 -11.04 -9.47
C LYS A 120 11.05 -10.64 -10.86
N LEU A 121 10.83 -9.33 -11.07
CA LEU A 121 10.59 -8.77 -12.39
C LEU A 121 11.82 -8.95 -13.27
N MET A 122 11.65 -9.52 -14.46
CA MET A 122 12.70 -9.61 -15.48
C MET A 122 12.56 -8.43 -16.43
N LEU A 123 13.41 -7.41 -16.28
CA LEU A 123 13.35 -6.19 -17.10
C LEU A 123 13.52 -6.48 -18.61
N GLU A 124 14.35 -7.44 -18.96
CA GLU A 124 14.58 -7.87 -20.35
C GLU A 124 13.64 -9.01 -20.78
N GLY A 125 12.76 -9.49 -19.89
CA GLY A 125 11.78 -10.55 -20.20
C GLY A 125 10.56 -10.01 -20.99
N PRO A 126 9.55 -10.85 -21.23
CA PRO A 126 8.34 -10.44 -21.95
C PRO A 126 7.58 -9.34 -21.21
N ASP A 127 6.76 -8.59 -21.93
CA ASP A 127 5.80 -7.67 -21.33
C ASP A 127 4.64 -8.42 -20.65
N ASN A 128 3.91 -7.72 -19.78
CA ASN A 128 2.75 -8.26 -19.06
C ASN A 128 3.06 -9.51 -18.22
N GLN A 129 4.24 -9.55 -17.60
CA GLN A 129 4.56 -10.63 -16.66
C GLN A 129 3.56 -10.64 -15.51
N CYS A 130 3.15 -11.84 -15.08
CA CYS A 130 2.41 -12.02 -13.85
C CYS A 130 3.39 -12.51 -12.77
N LEU A 131 3.57 -11.73 -11.71
CA LEU A 131 4.48 -12.01 -10.61
C LEU A 131 3.67 -12.39 -9.38
N THR A 132 4.05 -13.45 -8.69
CA THR A 132 3.50 -13.78 -7.38
C THR A 132 4.42 -13.22 -6.30
N ARG A 133 3.83 -12.55 -5.32
CA ARG A 133 4.56 -12.01 -4.16
C ARG A 133 3.74 -12.22 -2.88
N GLY A 134 4.42 -12.28 -1.76
CA GLY A 134 3.76 -12.20 -0.46
C GLY A 134 3.05 -10.86 -0.27
N PRO A 135 2.13 -10.72 0.70
CA PRO A 135 1.42 -9.48 0.95
C PRO A 135 2.39 -8.29 1.10
N TRP A 136 2.06 -7.16 0.46
CA TRP A 136 2.89 -5.95 0.48
C TRP A 136 2.19 -4.83 1.27
N HIS A 137 2.86 -3.71 1.53
CA HIS A 137 2.31 -2.62 2.35
C HIS A 137 0.99 -2.05 1.81
N VAL A 138 0.74 -2.16 0.51
CA VAL A 138 -0.51 -1.73 -0.14
C VAL A 138 -1.72 -2.63 0.19
N CYS A 139 -1.50 -3.88 0.63
CA CYS A 139 -2.57 -4.77 1.07
C CYS A 139 -3.24 -4.24 2.35
N ALA A 140 -4.46 -4.71 2.65
CA ALA A 140 -5.13 -4.30 3.88
C ALA A 140 -4.75 -5.24 5.03
N TRP A 141 -4.03 -4.72 6.02
CA TRP A 141 -3.47 -5.45 7.16
C TRP A 141 -4.29 -5.20 8.42
N ARG A 142 -4.58 -6.24 9.19
CA ARG A 142 -5.22 -6.11 10.49
C ARG A 142 -4.32 -5.35 11.45
N ARG A 143 -4.74 -4.16 11.86
CA ARG A 143 -3.95 -3.23 12.67
C ARG A 143 -3.42 -3.84 13.96
N THR A 144 -4.21 -4.66 14.66
CA THR A 144 -3.78 -5.30 15.92
C THR A 144 -2.62 -6.27 15.72
N LYS A 145 -2.42 -6.81 14.52
CA LYS A 145 -1.34 -7.74 14.18
C LYS A 145 -0.02 -7.01 13.89
N ILE A 146 -0.11 -5.79 13.35
CA ILE A 146 1.08 -5.08 12.82
C ILE A 146 1.41 -3.79 13.57
N ARG A 147 0.67 -3.42 14.62
CA ARG A 147 0.85 -2.16 15.37
C ARG A 147 2.22 -2.00 16.03
N HIS A 148 2.97 -3.08 16.20
CA HIS A 148 4.31 -3.09 16.78
C HIS A 148 5.42 -3.10 15.71
N CYS A 149 5.06 -3.26 14.43
CA CYS A 149 6.01 -3.17 13.33
C CYS A 149 6.41 -1.73 13.11
N GLN A 150 7.71 -1.49 12.85
CA GLN A 150 8.27 -0.15 12.73
C GLN A 150 8.82 0.07 11.33
N PHE A 151 8.52 1.23 10.75
CA PHE A 151 9.20 1.69 9.54
C PHE A 151 10.58 2.22 9.87
N LEU A 152 11.56 1.94 9.01
CA LEU A 152 12.89 2.53 9.11
C LEU A 152 12.86 4.02 8.71
N ASP A 153 13.67 4.84 9.36
CA ASP A 153 13.84 6.25 8.99
C ASP A 153 14.71 6.36 7.74
N THR A 154 14.14 6.03 6.60
CA THR A 154 14.81 6.06 5.30
C THR A 154 13.81 6.35 4.17
N ASN A 155 14.32 6.79 3.03
CA ASN A 155 13.54 7.04 1.82
C ASN A 155 13.55 5.85 0.84
N TYR A 156 14.18 4.73 1.18
CA TYR A 156 14.25 3.55 0.33
C TYR A 156 14.35 2.26 1.14
N GLY A 157 13.53 1.27 0.78
CA GLY A 157 13.52 -0.05 1.41
C GLY A 157 12.80 -0.11 2.76
N GLU A 158 12.21 0.99 3.23
CA GLU A 158 11.44 1.08 4.47
C GLU A 158 10.20 0.18 4.41
N ASP A 159 9.55 0.10 3.24
CA ASP A 159 8.40 -0.74 2.96
C ASP A 159 8.76 -2.23 3.01
N ALA A 160 9.86 -2.63 2.37
CA ALA A 160 10.35 -4.00 2.39
C ALA A 160 10.72 -4.45 3.82
N ALA A 161 11.40 -3.60 4.59
CA ALA A 161 11.77 -3.86 5.97
C ALA A 161 10.54 -3.98 6.88
N TRP A 162 9.53 -3.13 6.68
CA TRP A 162 8.28 -3.20 7.42
C TRP A 162 7.47 -4.45 7.07
N VAL A 163 7.34 -4.77 5.78
CA VAL A 163 6.63 -5.96 5.30
C VAL A 163 7.27 -7.25 5.82
N ALA A 164 8.61 -7.30 5.90
CA ALA A 164 9.31 -8.45 6.47
C ALA A 164 8.94 -8.69 7.94
N GLN A 165 8.69 -7.62 8.72
CA GLN A 165 8.17 -7.73 10.07
C GLN A 165 6.69 -8.16 10.06
N ALA A 166 5.83 -7.45 9.31
CA ALA A 166 4.40 -7.64 9.30
C ALA A 166 3.98 -9.07 8.89
N ARG A 167 4.64 -9.64 7.88
CA ARG A 167 4.39 -11.02 7.41
C ARG A 167 4.57 -12.09 8.49
N GLN A 168 5.38 -11.84 9.53
CA GLN A 168 5.61 -12.78 10.63
C GLN A 168 4.42 -12.87 11.59
N HIS A 169 3.52 -11.90 11.57
CA HIS A 169 2.40 -11.79 12.51
C HIS A 169 1.04 -12.14 11.93
N VAL A 170 0.99 -12.52 10.66
CA VAL A 170 -0.24 -12.89 9.96
C VAL A 170 -0.21 -14.36 9.56
N THR A 171 -1.35 -15.02 9.73
CA THR A 171 -1.51 -16.44 9.44
C THR A 171 -2.71 -16.74 8.57
N ARG A 172 -3.69 -15.82 8.53
CA ARG A 172 -4.92 -15.96 7.78
C ARG A 172 -5.07 -14.81 6.79
N ALA A 173 -5.19 -15.14 5.53
CA ALA A 173 -5.40 -14.18 4.47
C ALA A 173 -6.68 -14.49 3.70
N HIS A 174 -7.32 -13.45 3.20
CA HIS A 174 -8.32 -13.55 2.15
C HIS A 174 -7.81 -12.80 0.93
N HIS A 175 -7.97 -13.38 -0.27
CA HIS A 175 -7.58 -12.77 -1.54
C HIS A 175 -8.81 -12.33 -2.32
N ILE A 176 -8.79 -11.09 -2.78
CA ILE A 176 -9.77 -10.56 -3.72
C ILE A 176 -9.20 -10.75 -5.13
N ASP A 177 -9.83 -11.60 -5.94
CA ASP A 177 -9.44 -11.85 -7.33
C ASP A 177 -9.85 -10.66 -8.22
N ALA A 178 -9.13 -9.55 -8.05
CA ALA A 178 -9.30 -8.32 -8.82
C ALA A 178 -8.08 -7.41 -8.70
N ILE A 179 -7.80 -6.64 -9.76
CA ILE A 179 -6.80 -5.57 -9.73
C ILE A 179 -7.43 -4.36 -9.03
N LEU A 180 -7.02 -4.12 -7.79
CA LEU A 180 -7.53 -3.00 -6.99
C LEU A 180 -6.57 -1.82 -6.88
N HIS A 181 -5.29 -2.01 -7.19
CA HIS A 181 -4.25 -1.00 -7.06
C HIS A 181 -3.44 -0.90 -8.34
N THR A 182 -3.03 0.32 -8.70
CA THR A 182 -2.16 0.59 -9.85
C THR A 182 -0.92 1.35 -9.39
N TYR A 183 0.23 0.71 -9.48
CA TYR A 183 1.53 1.30 -9.18
C TYR A 183 2.14 1.91 -10.44
N ARG A 184 2.60 3.16 -10.34
CA ARG A 184 3.26 3.88 -11.44
C ARG A 184 4.63 4.37 -11.00
N HIS A 185 5.69 3.68 -11.42
CA HIS A 185 7.05 4.16 -11.19
C HIS A 185 7.44 5.16 -12.28
N ASP A 186 7.67 6.41 -11.88
CA ASP A 186 8.29 7.44 -12.71
C ASP A 186 9.62 7.85 -12.06
N ALA A 187 10.73 7.53 -12.72
CA ALA A 187 12.08 7.86 -12.23
C ALA A 187 12.29 9.38 -12.01
N ARG A 188 11.44 10.25 -12.58
CA ARG A 188 11.51 11.71 -12.39
C ARG A 188 10.86 12.16 -11.07
N THR A 189 9.91 11.39 -10.54
CA THR A 189 9.17 11.70 -9.31
C THR A 189 9.57 10.83 -8.14
N THR A 190 10.04 9.61 -8.40
CA THR A 190 10.57 8.71 -7.38
C THR A 190 11.87 9.30 -6.81
N LEU A 191 11.98 9.36 -5.49
CA LEU A 191 13.23 9.71 -4.84
C LEU A 191 14.26 8.64 -5.20
N ALA A 192 15.26 9.02 -6.01
CA ALA A 192 16.37 8.12 -6.28
C ALA A 192 17.03 7.70 -4.95
N PRO A 193 17.42 6.43 -4.79
CA PRO A 193 18.23 6.05 -3.65
C PRO A 193 19.46 6.95 -3.63
N GLU A 194 19.80 7.51 -2.46
CA GLU A 194 21.09 8.16 -2.25
C GLU A 194 22.17 7.21 -2.78
N PRO A 195 23.13 7.69 -3.59
CA PRO A 195 24.20 6.83 -4.06
C PRO A 195 24.86 6.23 -2.82
N THR A 196 24.67 4.94 -2.61
CA THR A 196 25.32 4.21 -1.54
C THR A 196 26.82 4.46 -1.72
N GLN A 197 27.41 5.24 -0.82
CA GLN A 197 28.85 5.26 -0.68
C GLN A 197 29.28 3.82 -0.49
N ARG A 198 29.85 3.24 -1.55
CA ARG A 198 30.51 1.95 -1.46
C ARG A 198 31.69 2.15 -0.53
N LEU A 199 31.57 1.69 0.72
CA LEU A 199 32.70 1.41 1.58
C LEU A 199 33.37 0.15 1.10
#